data_2c87e88505fae8680a81e9aa08c2df45
#
_entry.id   2c87e88505fae8680a81e9aa08c2df45
#
_cell.length_a   1.000
_cell.length_b   1.000
_cell.length_c   1.000
_cell.angle_alpha   90.00
_cell.angle_beta   90.00
_cell.angle_gamma   90.00
#
_symmetry.space_group_name_H-M   'P 1'
#
loop_
_entity.id
_entity.type
_entity.pdbx_description
1 polymer ?
#
loop_
_entity_poly.entity_id
_entity_poly.type
_entity_poly.pdbx_seq_one_letter_code
_entity_poly.pdbx_strand_id
1 'polypeptide(L)'
;LAITIAPSFFLLSALFVILQYSYSLIFKHISVIDILAITTAYFLRVYAGEAAIGYHISIWLSLAAVSLALFLAIGKRRAELTLLGPTKKASPANTRDSLSHYSEKLLDTYTAMFANSTFLTYAFYTFLEKPINRGFLFTGYGELATAVSDRKWMMITIPFVLFGIMRYMQLIYEGKGESPEKLLTSDGSLLLTIIAWIGSVFFVIYGIGG
;
A
#
# COMPACT_ATOMS: atom_id res chain seq x y z
N LEU A 1 -12.80 -13.04 -22.05
CA LEU A 1 -11.75 -13.46 -21.12
C LEU A 1 -12.09 -13.16 -19.65
N ALA A 2 -12.44 -11.92 -19.26
CA ALA A 2 -12.74 -11.59 -17.85
C ALA A 2 -13.99 -12.31 -17.30
N ILE A 3 -15.04 -12.43 -18.10
CA ILE A 3 -16.29 -13.16 -17.74
C ILE A 3 -16.04 -14.67 -17.58
N THR A 4 -15.09 -15.22 -18.34
CA THR A 4 -14.78 -16.66 -18.29
C THR A 4 -13.96 -17.07 -17.08
N ILE A 5 -13.31 -16.11 -16.38
CA ILE A 5 -12.57 -16.35 -15.14
C ILE A 5 -13.56 -16.38 -13.96
N ALA A 6 -14.27 -15.30 -13.73
CA ALA A 6 -15.31 -15.19 -12.71
C ALA A 6 -16.22 -13.98 -12.99
N PRO A 7 -17.54 -14.06 -12.80
CA PRO A 7 -18.44 -12.92 -12.96
C PRO A 7 -18.09 -11.74 -12.01
N SER A 8 -17.65 -12.05 -10.79
CA SER A 8 -17.20 -11.07 -9.81
C SER A 8 -15.93 -10.33 -10.26
N PHE A 9 -14.98 -11.03 -10.88
CA PHE A 9 -13.79 -10.42 -11.47
C PHE A 9 -14.14 -9.43 -12.58
N PHE A 10 -15.09 -9.82 -13.45
CA PHE A 10 -15.56 -8.92 -14.51
C PHE A 10 -16.20 -7.66 -13.95
N LEU A 11 -17.07 -7.79 -12.94
CA LEU A 11 -17.74 -6.64 -12.29
C LEU A 11 -16.71 -5.69 -11.67
N LEU A 12 -15.75 -6.20 -10.90
CA LEU A 12 -14.71 -5.39 -10.27
C LEU A 12 -13.81 -4.71 -11.29
N SER A 13 -13.48 -5.40 -12.38
CA SER A 13 -12.69 -4.82 -13.48
C SER A 13 -13.46 -3.72 -14.20
N ALA A 14 -14.76 -3.89 -14.43
CA ALA A 14 -15.62 -2.87 -15.03
C ALA A 14 -15.73 -1.63 -14.12
N LEU A 15 -15.94 -1.82 -12.82
CA LEU A 15 -15.96 -0.74 -11.84
C LEU A 15 -14.61 0.00 -11.82
N PHE A 16 -13.51 -0.70 -11.89
CA PHE A 16 -12.18 -0.09 -11.97
C PHE A 16 -12.03 0.80 -13.21
N VAL A 17 -12.46 0.33 -14.39
CA VAL A 17 -12.41 1.13 -15.62
C VAL A 17 -13.29 2.38 -15.50
N ILE A 18 -14.52 2.24 -15.00
CA ILE A 18 -15.46 3.35 -14.79
C ILE A 18 -14.83 4.37 -13.83
N LEU A 19 -14.25 3.91 -12.71
CA LEU A 19 -13.59 4.76 -11.74
C LEU A 19 -12.41 5.53 -12.37
N GLN A 20 -11.59 4.88 -13.19
CA GLN A 20 -10.46 5.52 -13.87
C GLN A 20 -10.91 6.59 -14.87
N TYR A 21 -11.99 6.33 -15.60
CA TYR A 21 -12.60 7.34 -16.48
C TYR A 21 -13.13 8.54 -15.67
N SER A 22 -13.91 8.28 -14.61
CA SER A 22 -14.45 9.31 -13.73
C SER A 22 -13.34 10.11 -13.04
N TYR A 23 -12.26 9.44 -12.63
CA TYR A 23 -11.08 10.11 -12.09
C TYR A 23 -10.44 11.07 -13.09
N SER A 24 -10.26 10.61 -14.33
CA SER A 24 -9.64 11.43 -15.38
C SER A 24 -10.45 12.66 -15.74
N LEU A 25 -11.78 12.58 -15.70
CA LEU A 25 -12.68 13.67 -16.11
C LEU A 25 -13.02 14.62 -14.95
N ILE A 26 -13.34 14.09 -13.75
CA ILE A 26 -13.96 14.85 -12.67
C ILE A 26 -13.14 14.79 -11.38
N PHE A 27 -12.83 13.59 -10.85
CA PHE A 27 -12.36 13.44 -9.48
C PHE A 27 -10.98 14.02 -9.23
N LYS A 28 -10.13 14.08 -10.23
CA LYS A 28 -8.79 14.68 -10.14
C LYS A 28 -8.82 16.19 -9.80
N HIS A 29 -9.95 16.87 -10.02
CA HIS A 29 -10.12 18.29 -9.76
C HIS A 29 -10.68 18.61 -8.37
N ILE A 30 -11.24 17.61 -7.67
CA ILE A 30 -11.87 17.77 -6.37
C ILE A 30 -10.94 17.26 -5.28
N SER A 31 -10.55 18.16 -4.35
CA SER A 31 -9.71 17.80 -3.21
C SER A 31 -10.37 16.72 -2.34
N VAL A 32 -9.56 15.86 -1.72
CA VAL A 32 -9.95 14.67 -0.96
C VAL A 32 -10.51 13.57 -1.86
N ILE A 33 -11.41 13.85 -2.80
CA ILE A 33 -11.96 12.85 -3.72
C ILE A 33 -10.87 12.31 -4.63
N ASP A 34 -9.89 13.12 -5.03
CA ASP A 34 -8.75 12.68 -5.84
C ASP A 34 -7.91 11.61 -5.12
N ILE A 35 -7.68 11.76 -3.80
CA ILE A 35 -6.97 10.78 -2.98
C ILE A 35 -7.81 9.52 -2.80
N LEU A 36 -9.09 9.68 -2.47
CA LEU A 36 -10.01 8.55 -2.26
C LEU A 36 -10.22 7.74 -3.53
N ALA A 37 -10.31 8.37 -4.69
CA ALA A 37 -10.46 7.68 -5.97
C ALA A 37 -9.23 6.84 -6.33
N ILE A 38 -8.02 7.35 -6.08
CA ILE A 38 -6.78 6.57 -6.25
C ILE A 38 -6.79 5.35 -5.32
N THR A 39 -7.14 5.56 -4.05
CA THR A 39 -7.21 4.49 -3.05
C THR A 39 -8.25 3.43 -3.42
N THR A 40 -9.43 3.85 -3.86
CA THR A 40 -10.48 2.93 -4.32
C THR A 40 -10.02 2.13 -5.54
N ALA A 41 -9.23 2.71 -6.44
CA ALA A 41 -8.65 1.99 -7.57
C ALA A 41 -7.69 0.88 -7.11
N TYR A 42 -6.87 1.11 -6.07
CA TYR A 42 -6.03 0.07 -5.48
C TYR A 42 -6.86 -1.02 -4.80
N PHE A 43 -7.89 -0.63 -4.05
CA PHE A 43 -8.82 -1.56 -3.41
C PHE A 43 -9.50 -2.48 -4.43
N LEU A 44 -10.04 -1.93 -5.51
CA LEU A 44 -10.66 -2.72 -6.58
C LEU A 44 -9.69 -3.72 -7.22
N ARG A 45 -8.41 -3.36 -7.39
CA ARG A 45 -7.38 -4.27 -7.93
C ARG A 45 -7.12 -5.46 -6.99
N VAL A 46 -7.02 -5.20 -5.69
CA VAL A 46 -6.79 -6.25 -4.68
C VAL A 46 -7.94 -7.24 -4.68
N TYR A 47 -9.19 -6.76 -4.63
CA TYR A 47 -10.37 -7.62 -4.64
C TYR A 47 -10.64 -8.30 -5.99
N ALA A 48 -10.26 -7.66 -7.10
CA ALA A 48 -10.27 -8.33 -8.40
C ALA A 48 -9.30 -9.51 -8.44
N GLY A 49 -8.10 -9.36 -7.84
CA GLY A 49 -7.15 -10.47 -7.69
C GLY A 49 -7.72 -11.61 -6.85
N GLU A 50 -8.36 -11.31 -5.71
CA GLU A 50 -9.07 -12.28 -4.88
C GLU A 50 -10.13 -13.05 -5.68
N ALA A 51 -10.98 -12.30 -6.40
CA ALA A 51 -12.05 -12.88 -7.21
C ALA A 51 -11.53 -13.77 -8.37
N ALA A 52 -10.34 -13.45 -8.91
CA ALA A 52 -9.74 -14.21 -9.99
C ALA A 52 -9.13 -15.54 -9.52
N ILE A 53 -8.53 -15.54 -8.31
CA ILE A 53 -7.81 -16.71 -7.77
C ILE A 53 -8.73 -17.56 -6.88
N GLY A 54 -9.82 -17.00 -6.37
CA GLY A 54 -10.73 -17.66 -5.43
C GLY A 54 -10.14 -17.82 -4.01
N TYR A 55 -9.07 -17.07 -3.69
CA TYR A 55 -8.43 -17.11 -2.38
C TYR A 55 -8.88 -15.91 -1.53
N HIS A 56 -9.37 -16.18 -0.33
CA HIS A 56 -9.90 -15.12 0.55
C HIS A 56 -8.78 -14.32 1.21
N ILE A 57 -8.79 -12.99 0.98
CA ILE A 57 -7.81 -12.09 1.57
C ILE A 57 -8.25 -11.70 2.98
N SER A 58 -7.32 -11.74 3.93
CA SER A 58 -7.55 -11.28 5.30
C SER A 58 -8.04 -9.83 5.35
N ILE A 59 -9.03 -9.57 6.21
CA ILE A 59 -9.55 -8.22 6.45
C ILE A 59 -8.43 -7.26 6.88
N TRP A 60 -7.52 -7.72 7.72
CA TRP A 60 -6.39 -6.90 8.20
C TRP A 60 -5.40 -6.57 7.08
N LEU A 61 -5.13 -7.54 6.19
CA LEU A 61 -4.27 -7.30 5.02
C LEU A 61 -4.94 -6.33 4.04
N SER A 62 -6.24 -6.46 3.81
CA SER A 62 -7.01 -5.52 2.99
C SER A 62 -6.97 -4.11 3.57
N LEU A 63 -7.15 -3.98 4.89
CA LEU A 63 -7.06 -2.68 5.59
C LEU A 63 -5.65 -2.08 5.51
N ALA A 64 -4.61 -2.90 5.63
CA ALA A 64 -3.23 -2.47 5.46
C ALA A 64 -2.97 -1.97 4.03
N ALA A 65 -3.48 -2.67 3.02
CA ALA A 65 -3.36 -2.26 1.62
C ALA A 65 -4.07 -0.93 1.34
N VAL A 66 -5.27 -0.73 1.88
CA VAL A 66 -6.02 0.54 1.76
C VAL A 66 -5.29 1.67 2.46
N SER A 67 -4.82 1.45 3.69
CA SER A 67 -4.06 2.45 4.46
C SER A 67 -2.76 2.84 3.76
N LEU A 68 -2.05 1.86 3.21
CA LEU A 68 -0.84 2.08 2.41
C LEU A 68 -1.15 2.87 1.13
N ALA A 69 -2.23 2.55 0.43
CA ALA A 69 -2.64 3.27 -0.76
C ALA A 69 -2.96 4.75 -0.45
N LEU A 70 -3.66 5.02 0.66
CA LEU A 70 -3.90 6.38 1.15
C LEU A 70 -2.60 7.10 1.48
N PHE A 71 -1.71 6.45 2.22
CA PHE A 71 -0.39 6.98 2.56
C PHE A 71 0.41 7.40 1.32
N LEU A 72 0.48 6.52 0.31
CA LEU A 72 1.20 6.78 -0.94
C LEU A 72 0.52 7.88 -1.77
N ALA A 73 -0.81 7.89 -1.85
CA ALA A 73 -1.55 8.92 -2.57
C ALA A 73 -1.35 10.31 -1.95
N ILE A 74 -1.42 10.40 -0.62
CA ILE A 74 -1.18 11.65 0.12
C ILE A 74 0.28 12.08 -0.04
N GLY A 75 1.23 11.15 0.09
CA GLY A 75 2.65 11.43 -0.13
C GLY A 75 2.93 11.99 -1.51
N LYS A 76 2.25 11.48 -2.56
CA LYS A 76 2.32 12.05 -3.90
C LYS A 76 1.83 13.50 -3.93
N ARG A 77 0.69 13.82 -3.29
CA ARG A 77 0.18 15.21 -3.21
C ARG A 77 1.14 16.11 -2.45
N ARG A 78 1.75 15.61 -1.37
CA ARG A 78 2.73 16.37 -0.59
C ARG A 78 3.99 16.68 -1.43
N ALA A 79 4.50 15.71 -2.17
CA ALA A 79 5.63 15.88 -3.07
C ALA A 79 5.32 16.90 -4.19
N GLU A 80 4.17 16.77 -4.85
CA GLU A 80 3.72 17.73 -5.88
C GLU A 80 3.67 19.16 -5.33
N LEU A 81 3.16 19.35 -4.10
CA LEU A 81 3.08 20.66 -3.46
C LEU A 81 4.46 21.25 -3.15
N THR A 82 5.41 20.42 -2.70
CA THR A 82 6.80 20.85 -2.43
C THR A 82 7.51 21.31 -3.70
N LEU A 83 7.31 20.60 -4.80
CA LEU A 83 7.94 20.94 -6.10
C LEU A 83 7.41 22.25 -6.68
N LEU A 84 6.18 22.66 -6.37
CA LEU A 84 5.62 23.91 -6.85
C LEU A 84 6.24 25.14 -6.19
N GLY A 85 6.76 25.03 -4.96
CA GLY A 85 7.36 26.13 -4.20
C GLY A 85 6.39 27.28 -3.91
N PRO A 86 6.78 28.25 -3.05
CA PRO A 86 5.89 29.33 -2.66
C PRO A 86 5.56 30.31 -3.80
N THR A 87 6.42 30.44 -4.80
CA THR A 87 6.27 31.36 -5.94
C THR A 87 5.35 30.83 -7.05
N LYS A 88 5.21 29.50 -7.20
CA LYS A 88 4.41 28.90 -8.28
C LYS A 88 2.95 28.65 -7.93
N LYS A 89 2.56 28.84 -6.66
CA LYS A 89 1.14 28.77 -6.22
C LYS A 89 0.25 29.82 -6.90
N ALA A 90 0.85 30.85 -7.53
CA ALA A 90 0.15 31.95 -8.18
C ALA A 90 -0.07 31.79 -9.69
N SER A 91 0.40 30.71 -10.32
CA SER A 91 0.26 30.55 -11.78
C SER A 91 -0.78 29.47 -12.10
N PRO A 92 -2.00 29.88 -12.57
CA PRO A 92 -3.13 28.94 -12.77
C PRO A 92 -2.92 27.93 -13.89
N ALA A 93 -1.94 28.13 -14.77
CA ALA A 93 -1.84 27.40 -16.02
C ALA A 93 -1.32 25.97 -15.90
N ASN A 94 -0.68 25.57 -14.77
CA ASN A 94 -0.03 24.26 -14.64
C ASN A 94 -0.33 23.51 -13.34
N THR A 95 -1.24 24.00 -12.50
CA THR A 95 -1.53 23.40 -11.20
C THR A 95 -2.89 22.74 -11.26
N ARG A 96 -3.00 21.49 -10.78
CA ARG A 96 -4.31 20.84 -10.57
C ARG A 96 -5.16 21.68 -9.62
N ASP A 97 -6.41 21.92 -9.96
CA ASP A 97 -7.35 22.70 -9.13
C ASP A 97 -7.44 22.13 -7.70
N SER A 98 -7.44 20.79 -7.56
CA SER A 98 -7.46 20.11 -6.25
C SER A 98 -6.26 20.47 -5.37
N LEU A 99 -5.10 20.77 -5.94
CA LEU A 99 -3.89 21.05 -5.18
C LEU A 99 -3.94 22.42 -4.47
N SER A 100 -4.71 23.37 -5.00
CA SER A 100 -4.89 24.71 -4.42
C SER A 100 -5.57 24.66 -3.05
N HIS A 101 -6.37 23.62 -2.80
CA HIS A 101 -7.12 23.44 -1.54
C HIS A 101 -6.33 22.69 -0.46
N TYR A 102 -5.12 22.19 -0.78
CA TYR A 102 -4.26 21.51 0.19
C TYR A 102 -3.23 22.47 0.78
N SER A 103 -3.12 22.50 2.10
CA SER A 103 -1.98 23.10 2.78
C SER A 103 -0.92 22.03 3.09
N GLU A 104 0.34 22.45 3.19
CA GLU A 104 1.43 21.55 3.58
C GLU A 104 1.14 20.90 4.93
N LYS A 105 0.72 21.70 5.92
CA LYS A 105 0.37 21.22 7.26
C LYS A 105 -0.73 20.16 7.26
N LEU A 106 -1.75 20.31 6.40
CA LEU A 106 -2.83 19.34 6.27
C LEU A 106 -2.32 18.01 5.70
N LEU A 107 -1.52 18.09 4.63
CA LEU A 107 -0.94 16.89 4.02
C LEU A 107 0.06 16.20 4.95
N ASP A 108 0.83 16.95 5.73
CA ASP A 108 1.73 16.39 6.75
C ASP A 108 0.94 15.62 7.84
N THR A 109 -0.17 16.20 8.29
CA THR A 109 -1.06 15.53 9.25
C THR A 109 -1.66 14.25 8.68
N TYR A 110 -2.17 14.30 7.44
CA TYR A 110 -2.71 13.12 6.78
C TYR A 110 -1.65 12.05 6.53
N THR A 111 -0.44 12.45 6.12
CA THR A 111 0.69 11.53 5.92
C THR A 111 1.02 10.79 7.21
N ALA A 112 1.13 11.51 8.34
CA ALA A 112 1.40 10.90 9.64
C ALA A 112 0.27 9.96 10.10
N MET A 113 -1.00 10.36 9.90
CA MET A 113 -2.16 9.55 10.24
C MET A 113 -2.19 8.23 9.48
N PHE A 114 -1.99 8.26 8.17
CA PHE A 114 -2.06 7.04 7.36
C PHE A 114 -0.76 6.23 7.39
N ALA A 115 0.40 6.83 7.68
CA ALA A 115 1.61 6.10 8.02
C ALA A 115 1.41 5.23 9.26
N ASN A 116 0.85 5.80 10.34
CA ASN A 116 0.54 5.07 11.56
C ASN A 116 -0.55 4.00 11.33
N SER A 117 -1.61 4.32 10.57
CA SER A 117 -2.64 3.34 10.22
C SER A 117 -2.07 2.15 9.44
N THR A 118 -1.19 2.41 8.47
CA THR A 118 -0.53 1.35 7.68
C THR A 118 0.31 0.44 8.58
N PHE A 119 1.10 1.03 9.45
CA PHE A 119 1.91 0.28 10.41
C PHE A 119 1.05 -0.59 11.32
N LEU A 120 0.03 -0.01 11.96
CA LEU A 120 -0.84 -0.72 12.91
C LEU A 120 -1.64 -1.85 12.23
N THR A 121 -2.25 -1.58 11.09
CA THR A 121 -3.05 -2.58 10.38
C THR A 121 -2.20 -3.74 9.87
N TYR A 122 -0.96 -3.45 9.42
CA TYR A 122 -0.02 -4.50 9.06
C TYR A 122 0.44 -5.30 10.28
N ALA A 123 0.73 -4.63 11.41
CA ALA A 123 1.08 -5.31 12.64
C ALA A 123 -0.05 -6.22 13.14
N PHE A 124 -1.31 -5.75 13.09
CA PHE A 124 -2.47 -6.60 13.40
C PHE A 124 -2.61 -7.79 12.44
N TYR A 125 -2.37 -7.59 11.15
CA TYR A 125 -2.34 -8.71 10.20
C TYR A 125 -1.32 -9.77 10.64
N THR A 126 -0.08 -9.39 10.91
CA THR A 126 0.97 -10.33 11.28
C THR A 126 0.74 -11.02 12.62
N PHE A 127 0.00 -10.38 13.53
CA PHE A 127 -0.28 -10.89 14.87
C PHE A 127 -1.57 -11.72 14.94
N LEU A 128 -2.65 -11.28 14.27
CA LEU A 128 -3.97 -11.89 14.41
C LEU A 128 -4.24 -13.01 13.39
N GLU A 129 -3.59 -12.94 12.22
CA GLU A 129 -3.82 -13.95 11.18
C GLU A 129 -3.22 -15.29 11.59
N LYS A 130 -3.99 -16.36 11.28
CA LYS A 130 -3.54 -17.72 11.55
C LYS A 130 -2.56 -18.19 10.47
N PRO A 131 -1.52 -18.97 10.83
CA PRO A 131 -0.64 -19.56 9.85
C PRO A 131 -1.41 -20.48 8.88
N ILE A 132 -1.15 -20.31 7.58
CA ILE A 132 -1.91 -20.98 6.51
C ILE A 132 -1.43 -22.42 6.30
N ASN A 133 -0.15 -22.69 6.46
CA ASN A 133 0.46 -24.00 6.19
C ASN A 133 1.67 -24.28 7.08
N ARG A 134 1.99 -25.56 7.27
CA ARG A 134 3.27 -25.98 7.85
C ARG A 134 4.36 -25.84 6.79
N GLY A 135 5.39 -25.04 7.06
CA GLY A 135 6.51 -24.87 6.17
C GLY A 135 7.33 -26.16 6.00
N PHE A 136 8.06 -26.26 4.90
CA PHE A 136 8.82 -27.47 4.56
C PHE A 136 9.96 -27.78 5.54
N LEU A 137 10.52 -26.77 6.23
CA LEU A 137 11.66 -26.95 7.14
C LEU A 137 11.33 -27.81 8.36
N PHE A 138 10.07 -27.81 8.78
CA PHE A 138 9.64 -28.56 9.98
C PHE A 138 8.76 -29.75 9.66
N THR A 139 8.63 -30.11 8.40
CA THR A 139 7.88 -31.29 7.97
C THR A 139 8.61 -32.54 8.48
N GLY A 140 8.02 -33.23 9.45
CA GLY A 140 8.59 -34.45 10.04
C GLY A 140 9.10 -34.35 11.49
N TYR A 141 9.14 -33.17 12.09
CA TYR A 141 9.61 -32.96 13.48
C TYR A 141 8.51 -33.03 14.56
N GLY A 142 7.35 -33.60 14.27
CA GLY A 142 6.28 -33.90 15.24
C GLY A 142 5.86 -32.71 16.11
N GLU A 143 5.92 -32.87 17.46
CA GLU A 143 5.51 -31.82 18.42
C GLU A 143 6.36 -30.55 18.35
N LEU A 144 7.65 -30.64 17.98
CA LEU A 144 8.50 -29.47 17.82
C LEU A 144 8.03 -28.61 16.64
N ALA A 145 7.58 -29.24 15.55
CA ALA A 145 7.03 -28.54 14.39
C ALA A 145 5.75 -27.75 14.74
N THR A 146 4.87 -28.33 15.57
CA THR A 146 3.66 -27.61 16.01
C THR A 146 4.01 -26.42 16.91
N ALA A 147 4.89 -26.59 17.87
CA ALA A 147 5.33 -25.52 18.78
C ALA A 147 6.01 -24.36 18.05
N VAL A 148 6.71 -24.61 16.93
CA VAL A 148 7.35 -23.57 16.11
C VAL A 148 6.36 -22.93 15.17
N SER A 149 5.47 -23.70 14.55
CA SER A 149 4.47 -23.17 13.61
C SER A 149 3.40 -22.28 14.28
N ASP A 150 3.13 -22.50 15.57
CA ASP A 150 2.19 -21.67 16.34
C ASP A 150 2.74 -20.28 16.69
N ARG A 151 4.02 -20.06 16.48
CA ARG A 151 4.64 -18.74 16.72
C ARG A 151 4.29 -17.77 15.59
N LYS A 152 4.13 -16.49 15.96
CA LYS A 152 3.81 -15.42 15.01
C LYS A 152 5.05 -14.94 14.25
N TRP A 153 5.63 -15.79 13.43
CA TRP A 153 6.86 -15.50 12.69
C TRP A 153 6.72 -14.34 11.69
N MET A 154 5.52 -14.09 11.20
CA MET A 154 5.25 -12.93 10.34
C MET A 154 5.60 -11.59 11.00
N MET A 155 5.66 -11.53 12.36
CA MET A 155 6.07 -10.31 13.06
C MET A 155 7.52 -9.88 12.76
N ILE A 156 8.37 -10.80 12.31
CA ILE A 156 9.75 -10.48 11.91
C ILE A 156 9.77 -9.52 10.71
N THR A 157 8.71 -9.47 9.93
CA THR A 157 8.59 -8.58 8.77
C THR A 157 8.22 -7.13 9.14
N ILE A 158 7.74 -6.88 10.38
CA ILE A 158 7.31 -5.55 10.84
C ILE A 158 8.42 -4.50 10.76
N PRO A 159 9.68 -4.75 11.19
CA PRO A 159 10.75 -3.76 11.11
C PRO A 159 11.01 -3.27 9.68
N PHE A 160 10.88 -4.14 8.67
CA PHE A 160 11.07 -3.74 7.28
C PHE A 160 9.96 -2.78 6.82
N VAL A 161 8.71 -3.05 7.19
CA VAL A 161 7.58 -2.16 6.87
C VAL A 161 7.75 -0.82 7.57
N LEU A 162 8.14 -0.82 8.86
CA LEU A 162 8.38 0.39 9.62
C LEU A 162 9.51 1.23 8.98
N PHE A 163 10.63 0.61 8.66
CA PHE A 163 11.73 1.31 7.98
C PHE A 163 11.28 1.86 6.62
N GLY A 164 10.55 1.09 5.83
CA GLY A 164 10.03 1.52 4.53
C GLY A 164 9.13 2.75 4.64
N ILE A 165 8.22 2.77 5.60
CA ILE A 165 7.34 3.92 5.87
C ILE A 165 8.18 5.16 6.26
N MET A 166 9.10 5.00 7.22
CA MET A 166 9.94 6.12 7.70
C MET A 166 10.84 6.66 6.59
N ARG A 167 11.47 5.77 5.80
CA ARG A 167 12.34 6.17 4.70
C ARG A 167 11.56 6.88 3.59
N TYR A 168 10.39 6.36 3.23
CA TYR A 168 9.52 7.02 2.25
C TYR A 168 9.09 8.42 2.72
N MET A 169 8.70 8.58 3.99
CA MET A 169 8.40 9.90 4.56
C MET A 169 9.61 10.84 4.46
N GLN A 170 10.80 10.38 4.87
CA GLN A 170 12.02 11.17 4.77
C GLN A 170 12.26 11.70 3.34
N LEU A 171 12.16 10.83 2.33
CA LEU A 171 12.36 11.19 0.94
C LEU A 171 11.34 12.22 0.43
N ILE A 172 10.09 12.13 0.86
CA ILE A 172 9.06 13.13 0.54
C ILE A 172 9.43 14.49 1.12
N TYR A 173 9.83 14.53 2.40
CA TYR A 173 10.19 15.78 3.08
C TYR A 173 11.50 16.39 2.57
N GLU A 174 12.42 15.59 2.05
CA GLU A 174 13.63 16.05 1.37
C GLU A 174 13.35 16.61 -0.05
N GLY A 175 12.10 16.55 -0.52
CA GLY A 175 11.74 17.06 -1.85
C GLY A 175 12.23 16.21 -3.02
N LYS A 176 12.70 14.98 -2.76
CA LYS A 176 13.22 14.07 -3.80
C LYS A 176 12.11 13.32 -4.56
N GLY A 177 10.86 13.43 -4.12
CA GLY A 177 9.75 12.62 -4.62
C GLY A 177 8.89 13.29 -5.65
N GLU A 178 9.08 13.01 -6.95
CA GLU A 178 8.11 13.37 -7.98
C GLU A 178 6.93 12.36 -8.01
N SER A 179 7.19 11.07 -7.80
CA SER A 179 6.17 10.02 -7.76
C SER A 179 6.63 8.84 -6.90
N PRO A 180 5.70 8.12 -6.22
CA PRO A 180 6.03 6.95 -5.42
C PRO A 180 6.82 5.89 -6.22
N GLU A 181 6.45 5.67 -7.47
CA GLU A 181 7.10 4.66 -8.33
C GLU A 181 8.57 5.00 -8.60
N LYS A 182 8.88 6.29 -8.85
CA LYS A 182 10.26 6.74 -9.04
C LYS A 182 11.07 6.63 -7.75
N LEU A 183 10.49 6.99 -6.61
CA LEU A 183 11.15 6.86 -5.30
C LEU A 183 11.53 5.42 -4.98
N LEU A 184 10.62 4.48 -5.22
CA LEU A 184 10.84 3.06 -4.97
C LEU A 184 12.01 2.49 -5.78
N THR A 185 12.27 3.02 -6.98
CA THR A 185 13.33 2.54 -7.87
C THR A 185 14.63 3.35 -7.76
N SER A 186 14.58 4.59 -7.31
CA SER A 186 15.74 5.48 -7.24
C SER A 186 16.49 5.40 -5.90
N ASP A 187 15.81 5.09 -4.79
CA ASP A 187 16.44 4.97 -3.49
C ASP A 187 16.83 3.52 -3.18
N GLY A 188 18.13 3.24 -3.19
CA GLY A 188 18.67 1.89 -2.96
C GLY A 188 18.31 1.31 -1.59
N SER A 189 18.19 2.16 -0.55
CA SER A 189 17.81 1.71 0.80
C SER A 189 16.36 1.25 0.84
N LEU A 190 15.46 2.00 0.19
CA LEU A 190 14.05 1.66 0.11
C LEU A 190 13.84 0.38 -0.71
N LEU A 191 14.52 0.28 -1.86
CA LEU A 191 14.45 -0.90 -2.72
C LEU A 191 14.97 -2.15 -2.00
N LEU A 192 16.11 -2.05 -1.34
CA LEU A 192 16.68 -3.18 -0.56
C LEU A 192 15.72 -3.62 0.54
N THR A 193 15.09 -2.67 1.22
CA THR A 193 14.11 -2.97 2.28
C THR A 193 12.90 -3.72 1.74
N ILE A 194 12.39 -3.33 0.58
CA ILE A 194 11.26 -4.01 -0.06
C ILE A 194 11.67 -5.44 -0.46
N ILE A 195 12.85 -5.62 -1.05
CA ILE A 195 13.37 -6.95 -1.43
C ILE A 195 13.54 -7.81 -0.18
N ALA A 196 14.12 -7.28 0.89
CA ALA A 196 14.31 -7.98 2.15
C ALA A 196 12.97 -8.36 2.80
N TRP A 197 11.98 -7.44 2.74
CA TRP A 197 10.63 -7.72 3.22
C TRP A 197 9.97 -8.85 2.42
N ILE A 198 9.98 -8.78 1.09
CA ILE A 198 9.44 -9.84 0.22
C ILE A 198 10.12 -11.17 0.54
N GLY A 199 11.46 -11.20 0.59
CA GLY A 199 12.23 -12.41 0.90
C GLY A 199 11.86 -12.99 2.28
N SER A 200 11.70 -12.12 3.29
CA SER A 200 11.29 -12.54 4.64
C SER A 200 9.88 -13.12 4.66
N VAL A 201 8.93 -12.51 3.94
CA VAL A 201 7.56 -13.02 3.81
C VAL A 201 7.55 -14.41 3.15
N PHE A 202 8.26 -14.57 2.03
CA PHE A 202 8.38 -15.85 1.36
C PHE A 202 9.05 -16.91 2.26
N PHE A 203 10.12 -16.55 2.95
CA PHE A 203 10.79 -17.44 3.87
C PHE A 203 9.89 -17.90 5.02
N VAL A 204 9.11 -16.97 5.59
CA VAL A 204 8.18 -17.31 6.68
C VAL A 204 7.05 -18.21 6.17
N ILE A 205 6.42 -17.88 5.05
CA ILE A 205 5.27 -18.65 4.53
C ILE A 205 5.70 -20.04 4.05
N TYR A 206 6.76 -20.15 3.27
CA TYR A 206 7.15 -21.42 2.64
C TYR A 206 8.21 -22.18 3.44
N GLY A 207 9.09 -21.47 4.15
CA GLY A 207 10.12 -22.09 4.97
C GLY A 207 9.59 -22.58 6.31
N ILE A 208 9.04 -21.66 7.11
CA ILE A 208 8.64 -21.95 8.49
C ILE A 208 7.15 -22.37 8.55
N GLY A 209 6.30 -21.80 7.71
CA GLY A 209 4.85 -21.98 7.79
C GLY A 209 4.24 -20.95 8.74
N GLY A 210 4.26 -19.71 8.36
CA GLY A 210 3.76 -18.56 9.14
C GLY A 210 2.27 -18.31 9.02
#